data_c5ec5ae11ce6eeef10daa733c137e1ca
#
_entry.id   c5ec5ae11ce6eeef10daa733c137e1ca
#
_cell.length_a   1.000
_cell.length_b   1.000
_cell.length_c   1.000
_cell.angle_alpha   90.00
_cell.angle_beta   90.00
_cell.angle_gamma   90.00
#
_symmetry.space_group_name_H-M   'P 1'
#
loop_
_entity.id
_entity.type
_entity.pdbx_description
1 polymer ?
#
loop_
_entity_poly.entity_id
_entity_poly.type
_entity_poly.pdbx_seq_one_letter_code
_entity_poly.pdbx_strand_id
1 'polypeptide(L)'
;RECNVKGNFNGEDINTFVRDGRGEAYIPGSSLKGMFRTVILSYLIRHADEEYKNEMRARVAEDLSDEHLDEVDKEMSVKFLHSKLTDSDRKDMVNSIMRGLIISDSKKIADKNMALYRKFDMSVKGEGHEINLVRECVDFKVKIETTITIDTTIFPYTKDELFKMFEEFTEYYEGILEKKFIGYPKHSMSNKRFFLGGGAGFISKTDLYALFGDEEREKAIEITGRILDSKFCNKKHLSDAKVHRISPRILKCVKIKGNKPTNVSGGKTRQSGNSVSMGRTMQSGNSASTERYQMGECEVVSMVEI
;
A
#
# COMPACT_ATOMS: atom_id res chain seq x y z
N ARG A 1 8.38 -22.73 13.60
CA ARG A 1 8.09 -21.29 13.67
C ARG A 1 6.61 -21.11 13.96
N GLU A 2 6.30 -20.43 15.04
CA GLU A 2 4.92 -20.10 15.40
C GLU A 2 4.65 -18.69 14.92
N CYS A 3 3.79 -18.54 13.92
CA CYS A 3 3.22 -17.25 13.53
C CYS A 3 1.71 -17.27 13.73
N ASN A 4 1.12 -16.11 13.95
CA ASN A 4 -0.32 -15.99 14.07
C ASN A 4 -1.01 -16.36 12.75
N VAL A 5 -1.99 -17.25 12.79
CA VAL A 5 -2.76 -17.65 11.61
C VAL A 5 -4.11 -16.95 11.64
N LYS A 6 -4.37 -16.07 10.67
CA LYS A 6 -5.59 -15.27 10.57
C LYS A 6 -6.52 -15.77 9.46
N GLY A 7 -6.84 -17.06 9.47
CA GLY A 7 -7.74 -17.68 8.49
C GLY A 7 -7.58 -19.20 8.43
N ASN A 8 -8.33 -19.84 7.55
CA ASN A 8 -8.17 -21.25 7.23
C ASN A 8 -7.31 -21.36 5.98
N PHE A 9 -6.24 -22.13 6.05
CA PHE A 9 -5.29 -22.35 4.95
C PHE A 9 -5.17 -23.85 4.70
N ASN A 10 -5.35 -24.26 3.46
CA ASN A 10 -5.37 -25.67 3.06
C ASN A 10 -4.35 -25.89 1.93
N GLY A 11 -3.06 -26.03 2.30
CA GLY A 11 -2.01 -26.41 1.34
C GLY A 11 -1.66 -25.35 0.30
N GLU A 12 -1.95 -24.08 0.56
CA GLU A 12 -1.63 -22.98 -0.35
C GLU A 12 -0.17 -22.52 -0.20
N ASP A 13 0.39 -21.99 -1.26
CA ASP A 13 1.70 -21.36 -1.24
C ASP A 13 1.67 -20.07 -0.40
N ILE A 14 2.66 -19.95 0.49
CA ILE A 14 2.81 -18.79 1.36
C ILE A 14 3.96 -17.93 0.86
N ASN A 15 3.66 -16.69 0.49
CA ASN A 15 4.69 -15.69 0.26
C ASN A 15 5.26 -15.22 1.61
N THR A 16 6.47 -15.65 1.91
CA THR A 16 7.16 -15.34 3.17
C THR A 16 7.62 -13.89 3.22
N PHE A 17 7.76 -13.37 4.44
CA PHE A 17 8.35 -12.05 4.68
C PHE A 17 9.87 -12.10 4.53
N VAL A 18 10.49 -10.93 4.31
CA VAL A 18 11.95 -10.81 4.23
C VAL A 18 12.56 -11.15 5.57
N ARG A 19 13.57 -12.02 5.55
CA ARG A 19 14.31 -12.48 6.72
C ARG A 19 15.82 -12.46 6.44
N ASP A 20 16.59 -12.23 7.48
CA ASP A 20 18.05 -12.30 7.39
C ASP A 20 18.57 -13.76 7.41
N GLY A 21 19.88 -13.92 7.34
CA GLY A 21 20.54 -15.25 7.38
C GLY A 21 20.30 -16.04 8.67
N ARG A 22 19.82 -15.40 9.74
CA ARG A 22 19.43 -16.05 11.00
C ARG A 22 17.96 -16.38 11.05
N GLY A 23 17.20 -15.96 10.03
CA GLY A 23 15.76 -16.16 9.92
C GLY A 23 14.95 -15.13 10.70
N GLU A 24 15.51 -13.99 11.08
CA GLU A 24 14.83 -12.90 11.75
C GLU A 24 14.19 -11.95 10.75
N ALA A 25 12.90 -11.63 10.95
CA ALA A 25 12.17 -10.73 10.07
C ALA A 25 12.61 -9.26 10.28
N TYR A 26 12.67 -8.50 9.19
CA TYR A 26 12.98 -7.07 9.20
C TYR A 26 12.46 -6.39 7.95
N ILE A 27 12.37 -5.06 7.96
CA ILE A 27 12.08 -4.26 6.76
C ILE A 27 13.40 -3.75 6.21
N PRO A 28 13.77 -4.08 4.96
CA PRO A 28 14.98 -3.56 4.33
C PRO A 28 14.93 -2.03 4.19
N GLY A 29 16.03 -1.37 4.54
CA GLY A 29 16.19 0.08 4.35
C GLY A 29 15.99 0.51 2.90
N SER A 30 16.35 -0.35 1.93
CA SER A 30 16.08 -0.13 0.50
C SER A 30 14.57 -0.06 0.19
N SER A 31 13.75 -0.88 0.84
CA SER A 31 12.28 -0.82 0.68
C SER A 31 11.70 0.45 1.24
N LEU A 32 12.18 0.88 2.42
CA LEU A 32 11.81 2.17 3.02
C LEU A 32 12.25 3.33 2.12
N LYS A 33 13.48 3.30 1.62
CA LYS A 33 14.01 4.33 0.72
C LYS A 33 13.20 4.43 -0.58
N GLY A 34 12.77 3.30 -1.15
CA GLY A 34 11.88 3.27 -2.31
C GLY A 34 10.53 3.92 -2.02
N MET A 35 9.96 3.71 -0.83
CA MET A 35 8.74 4.38 -0.39
C MET A 35 8.94 5.89 -0.24
N PHE A 36 10.02 6.35 0.42
CA PHE A 36 10.36 7.77 0.50
C PHE A 36 10.50 8.39 -0.89
N ARG A 37 11.19 7.70 -1.82
CA ARG A 37 11.29 8.15 -3.21
C ARG A 37 9.91 8.37 -3.83
N THR A 38 9.00 7.43 -3.68
CA THR A 38 7.63 7.55 -4.22
C THR A 38 6.88 8.74 -3.63
N VAL A 39 6.94 8.94 -2.31
CA VAL A 39 6.29 10.07 -1.63
C VAL A 39 6.86 11.40 -2.12
N ILE A 40 8.20 11.52 -2.15
CA ILE A 40 8.90 12.75 -2.57
C ILE A 40 8.60 13.04 -4.05
N LEU A 41 8.74 12.05 -4.92
CA LEU A 41 8.52 12.24 -6.36
C LEU A 41 7.06 12.58 -6.66
N SER A 42 6.11 11.91 -6.01
CA SER A 42 4.67 12.23 -6.11
C SER A 42 4.39 13.68 -5.71
N TYR A 43 4.99 14.16 -4.62
CA TYR A 43 4.89 15.56 -4.20
C TYR A 43 5.43 16.51 -5.27
N LEU A 44 6.64 16.28 -5.75
CA LEU A 44 7.31 17.15 -6.72
C LEU A 44 6.60 17.19 -8.07
N ILE A 45 6.10 16.07 -8.55
CA ILE A 45 5.30 16.02 -9.79
C ILE A 45 4.01 16.82 -9.64
N ARG A 46 3.29 16.67 -8.52
CA ARG A 46 2.04 17.39 -8.28
C ARG A 46 2.24 18.90 -8.22
N HIS A 47 3.39 19.35 -7.73
CA HIS A 47 3.77 20.77 -7.65
C HIS A 47 4.51 21.30 -8.90
N ALA A 48 4.71 20.47 -9.92
CA ALA A 48 5.27 20.90 -11.18
C ALA A 48 4.28 21.81 -11.95
N ASP A 49 4.83 22.64 -12.83
CA ASP A 49 4.01 23.45 -13.73
C ASP A 49 3.15 22.59 -14.66
N GLU A 50 2.00 23.13 -15.06
CA GLU A 50 1.04 22.40 -15.89
C GLU A 50 1.57 22.14 -17.30
N GLU A 51 2.44 23.01 -17.83
CA GLU A 51 3.04 22.81 -19.16
C GLU A 51 3.88 21.54 -19.15
N TYR A 52 4.76 21.37 -18.16
CA TYR A 52 5.55 20.15 -18.00
C TYR A 52 4.68 18.90 -17.78
N LYS A 53 3.68 18.99 -16.91
CA LYS A 53 2.78 17.86 -16.68
C LYS A 53 2.04 17.45 -17.96
N ASN A 54 1.58 18.42 -18.75
CA ASN A 54 0.90 18.14 -20.03
C ASN A 54 1.82 17.49 -21.04
N GLU A 55 3.08 17.93 -21.12
CA GLU A 55 4.10 17.30 -21.96
C GLU A 55 4.30 15.82 -21.54
N MET A 56 4.52 15.56 -20.26
CA MET A 56 4.72 14.19 -19.77
C MET A 56 3.47 13.31 -19.93
N ARG A 57 2.26 13.85 -19.74
CA ARG A 57 1.00 13.14 -19.99
C ARG A 57 0.87 12.74 -21.47
N ALA A 58 1.23 13.65 -22.40
CA ALA A 58 1.21 13.37 -23.82
C ALA A 58 2.19 12.25 -24.17
N ARG A 59 3.41 12.31 -23.66
CA ARG A 59 4.43 11.27 -23.89
C ARG A 59 4.01 9.91 -23.34
N VAL A 60 3.46 9.85 -22.13
CA VAL A 60 2.93 8.60 -21.55
C VAL A 60 1.81 8.03 -22.43
N ALA A 61 1.01 8.87 -23.08
CA ALA A 61 -0.10 8.43 -23.95
C ALA A 61 0.34 8.00 -25.34
N GLU A 62 1.51 8.43 -25.81
CA GLU A 62 2.05 8.19 -27.13
C GLU A 62 2.43 6.72 -27.34
N ASP A 63 3.20 6.16 -26.41
CA ASP A 63 3.64 4.77 -26.45
C ASP A 63 3.60 4.14 -25.06
N LEU A 64 2.97 2.98 -24.94
CA LEU A 64 2.82 2.21 -23.70
C LEU A 64 3.78 1.01 -23.65
N SER A 65 4.81 0.96 -24.47
CA SER A 65 5.88 -0.01 -24.35
C SER A 65 6.66 0.21 -23.05
N ASP A 66 7.18 -0.88 -22.47
CA ASP A 66 7.93 -0.79 -21.23
C ASP A 66 9.17 0.11 -21.38
N GLU A 67 9.86 0.03 -22.50
CA GLU A 67 11.05 0.84 -22.81
C GLU A 67 10.72 2.35 -22.79
N HIS A 68 9.64 2.74 -23.47
CA HIS A 68 9.24 4.15 -23.52
C HIS A 68 8.76 4.67 -22.15
N LEU A 69 7.96 3.87 -21.43
CA LEU A 69 7.51 4.24 -20.08
C LEU A 69 8.67 4.36 -19.10
N ASP A 70 9.67 3.48 -19.20
CA ASP A 70 10.90 3.56 -18.40
C ASP A 70 11.72 4.82 -18.72
N GLU A 71 11.76 5.26 -19.98
CA GLU A 71 12.40 6.52 -20.37
C GLU A 71 11.69 7.73 -19.77
N VAL A 72 10.35 7.76 -19.83
CA VAL A 72 9.55 8.85 -19.24
C VAL A 72 9.73 8.90 -17.72
N ASP A 73 9.66 7.76 -17.01
CA ASP A 73 9.91 7.69 -15.57
C ASP A 73 11.33 8.16 -15.22
N LYS A 74 12.32 7.74 -15.99
CA LYS A 74 13.71 8.16 -15.81
C LYS A 74 13.88 9.66 -16.00
N GLU A 75 13.23 10.25 -16.99
CA GLU A 75 13.28 11.69 -17.23
C GLU A 75 12.66 12.48 -16.07
N MET A 76 11.46 12.08 -15.61
CA MET A 76 10.84 12.68 -14.43
C MET A 76 11.75 12.55 -13.19
N SER A 77 12.35 11.37 -13.02
CA SER A 77 13.28 11.13 -11.92
C SER A 77 14.51 12.03 -11.99
N VAL A 78 15.09 12.21 -13.16
CA VAL A 78 16.24 13.13 -13.37
C VAL A 78 15.82 14.58 -13.14
N LYS A 79 14.64 14.98 -13.64
CA LYS A 79 14.14 16.35 -13.43
C LYS A 79 14.02 16.71 -11.95
N PHE A 80 13.44 15.83 -11.16
CA PHE A 80 13.06 16.14 -9.79
C PHE A 80 14.05 15.67 -8.72
N LEU A 81 14.75 14.57 -8.98
CA LEU A 81 15.60 13.93 -7.96
C LEU A 81 17.10 14.05 -8.23
N HIS A 82 17.52 14.69 -9.34
CA HIS A 82 18.94 14.88 -9.62
C HIS A 82 19.30 16.38 -9.61
N SER A 83 20.39 16.69 -8.92
CA SER A 83 21.06 17.98 -8.94
C SER A 83 22.50 17.80 -9.40
N LYS A 84 23.14 18.90 -9.84
CA LYS A 84 24.54 18.86 -10.26
C LYS A 84 25.46 18.81 -9.02
N LEU A 85 25.62 17.63 -8.46
CA LEU A 85 26.44 17.38 -7.27
C LEU A 85 27.92 17.10 -7.60
N THR A 86 28.17 16.65 -8.85
CA THR A 86 29.50 16.26 -9.34
C THR A 86 29.71 16.78 -10.77
N ASP A 87 30.93 16.63 -11.29
CA ASP A 87 31.24 17.00 -12.69
C ASP A 87 30.71 16.00 -13.74
N SER A 88 30.19 14.86 -13.29
CA SER A 88 29.56 13.88 -14.16
C SER A 88 28.26 14.40 -14.79
N ASP A 89 27.74 13.70 -15.81
CA ASP A 89 26.44 14.02 -16.39
C ASP A 89 25.36 14.05 -15.29
N ARG A 90 24.47 15.06 -15.34
CA ARG A 90 23.37 15.19 -14.37
C ARG A 90 22.51 13.92 -14.30
N LYS A 91 22.43 13.14 -15.38
CA LYS A 91 21.69 11.87 -15.43
C LYS A 91 22.33 10.74 -14.63
N ASP A 92 23.61 10.88 -14.26
CA ASP A 92 24.27 9.88 -13.44
C ASP A 92 23.67 9.80 -12.03
N MET A 93 23.55 8.56 -11.54
CA MET A 93 23.01 8.28 -10.19
C MET A 93 23.81 8.93 -9.06
N VAL A 94 25.09 9.28 -9.30
CA VAL A 94 25.92 10.05 -8.36
C VAL A 94 25.36 11.46 -8.11
N ASN A 95 24.54 11.97 -9.00
CA ASN A 95 23.87 13.26 -8.89
C ASN A 95 22.46 13.17 -8.28
N SER A 96 22.02 11.98 -7.88
CA SER A 96 20.72 11.83 -7.23
C SER A 96 20.76 12.34 -5.79
N ILE A 97 19.85 13.27 -5.45
CA ILE A 97 19.68 13.80 -4.10
C ILE A 97 19.30 12.69 -3.10
N MET A 98 18.68 11.62 -3.59
CA MET A 98 18.34 10.47 -2.75
C MET A 98 19.55 9.80 -2.11
N ARG A 99 20.79 10.08 -2.56
CA ARG A 99 22.01 9.60 -1.90
C ARG A 99 22.17 10.17 -0.51
N GLY A 100 21.74 11.42 -0.31
CA GLY A 100 21.81 12.08 1.00
C GLY A 100 20.75 11.57 2.00
N LEU A 101 19.79 10.76 1.56
CA LEU A 101 18.83 10.10 2.44
C LEU A 101 19.26 8.64 2.66
N ILE A 102 19.90 8.37 3.79
CA ILE A 102 20.44 7.06 4.16
C ILE A 102 19.48 6.41 5.15
N ILE A 103 18.93 5.24 4.80
CA ILE A 103 17.94 4.55 5.61
C ILE A 103 18.47 3.16 5.95
N SER A 104 18.62 2.88 7.24
CA SER A 104 19.03 1.57 7.73
C SER A 104 17.91 0.55 7.63
N ASP A 105 18.28 -0.73 7.63
CA ASP A 105 17.31 -1.79 7.89
C ASP A 105 16.60 -1.54 9.23
N SER A 106 15.35 -1.97 9.34
CA SER A 106 14.64 -1.85 10.59
C SER A 106 15.23 -2.73 11.69
N LYS A 107 14.93 -2.42 12.95
CA LYS A 107 15.10 -3.39 14.03
C LYS A 107 14.36 -4.69 13.70
N LYS A 108 14.83 -5.79 14.28
CA LYS A 108 14.24 -7.12 14.06
C LYS A 108 12.81 -7.18 14.58
N ILE A 109 11.96 -7.87 13.84
CA ILE A 109 10.55 -8.05 14.14
C ILE A 109 10.38 -9.47 14.70
N ALA A 110 9.94 -9.57 15.95
CA ALA A 110 9.72 -10.86 16.60
C ALA A 110 8.61 -11.66 15.91
N ASP A 111 8.75 -12.99 15.80
CA ASP A 111 7.77 -13.87 15.14
C ASP A 111 6.34 -13.73 15.72
N LYS A 112 6.20 -13.44 17.00
CA LYS A 112 4.89 -13.15 17.64
C LYS A 112 4.18 -11.91 17.03
N ASN A 113 4.93 -11.04 16.38
CA ASN A 113 4.44 -9.84 15.70
C ASN A 113 4.21 -10.07 14.19
N MET A 114 4.32 -11.31 13.75
CA MET A 114 4.06 -11.72 12.37
C MET A 114 2.76 -12.50 12.29
N ALA A 115 2.06 -12.37 11.16
CA ALA A 115 0.82 -13.11 10.93
C ALA A 115 0.68 -13.50 9.45
N LEU A 116 -0.04 -14.59 9.21
CA LEU A 116 -0.44 -15.02 7.88
C LEU A 116 -1.80 -14.43 7.53
N TYR A 117 -1.88 -13.75 6.39
CA TYR A 117 -3.09 -13.14 5.88
C TYR A 117 -3.40 -13.62 4.47
N ARG A 118 -4.69 -13.92 4.23
CA ARG A 118 -5.21 -14.13 2.89
C ARG A 118 -5.56 -12.79 2.26
N LYS A 119 -5.14 -12.60 1.03
CA LYS A 119 -5.45 -11.41 0.25
C LYS A 119 -6.92 -11.39 -0.14
N PHE A 120 -7.52 -10.22 -0.02
CA PHE A 120 -8.90 -9.94 -0.42
C PHE A 120 -8.91 -8.72 -1.34
N ASP A 121 -9.51 -8.86 -2.53
CA ASP A 121 -9.70 -7.76 -3.46
C ASP A 121 -11.11 -7.17 -3.28
N MET A 122 -11.18 -5.88 -2.96
CA MET A 122 -12.43 -5.15 -2.76
C MET A 122 -12.66 -4.16 -3.90
N SER A 123 -13.83 -4.19 -4.51
CA SER A 123 -14.24 -3.24 -5.54
C SER A 123 -14.74 -1.92 -4.95
N VAL A 124 -14.85 -0.87 -5.77
CA VAL A 124 -15.42 0.43 -5.39
C VAL A 124 -16.85 0.32 -4.82
N LYS A 125 -17.59 -0.74 -5.17
CA LYS A 125 -18.94 -1.00 -4.63
C LYS A 125 -18.93 -1.68 -3.25
N GLY A 126 -17.75 -1.92 -2.67
CA GLY A 126 -17.60 -2.63 -1.40
C GLY A 126 -17.72 -4.16 -1.51
N GLU A 127 -18.01 -4.68 -2.70
CA GLU A 127 -17.98 -6.10 -2.98
C GLU A 127 -16.56 -6.60 -3.18
N GLY A 128 -16.33 -7.88 -3.01
CA GLY A 128 -15.02 -8.45 -3.30
C GLY A 128 -14.91 -9.92 -2.95
N HIS A 129 -13.77 -10.49 -3.28
CA HIS A 129 -13.52 -11.91 -3.12
C HIS A 129 -12.11 -12.17 -2.58
N GLU A 130 -11.96 -13.31 -1.95
CA GLU A 130 -10.66 -13.80 -1.51
C GLU A 130 -9.87 -14.29 -2.72
N ILE A 131 -8.59 -13.92 -2.74
CA ILE A 131 -7.64 -14.42 -3.73
C ILE A 131 -6.85 -15.55 -3.07
N ASN A 132 -6.59 -16.60 -3.84
CA ASN A 132 -5.77 -17.72 -3.38
C ASN A 132 -4.28 -17.31 -3.30
N LEU A 133 -3.99 -16.38 -2.41
CA LEU A 133 -2.67 -15.84 -2.15
C LEU A 133 -2.54 -15.52 -0.67
N VAL A 134 -1.69 -16.27 0.01
CA VAL A 134 -1.37 -16.07 1.42
C VAL A 134 -0.03 -15.36 1.55
N ARG A 135 0.05 -14.40 2.44
CA ARG A 135 1.29 -13.67 2.75
C ARG A 135 1.58 -13.67 4.23
N GLU A 136 2.84 -13.86 4.55
CA GLU A 136 3.38 -13.52 5.86
C GLU A 136 3.55 -11.99 5.91
N CYS A 137 2.95 -11.35 6.90
CA CYS A 137 2.93 -9.91 7.08
C CYS A 137 3.28 -9.56 8.52
N VAL A 138 3.72 -8.34 8.74
CA VAL A 138 3.74 -7.76 10.08
C VAL A 138 2.29 -7.62 10.56
N ASP A 139 2.03 -8.02 11.82
CA ASP A 139 0.69 -7.96 12.38
C ASP A 139 0.29 -6.51 12.73
N PHE A 140 -0.93 -6.34 13.08
CA PHE A 140 -1.58 -5.05 13.31
C PHE A 140 -0.92 -4.25 14.42
N LYS A 141 -0.77 -2.93 14.20
CA LYS A 141 -0.25 -1.96 15.19
C LYS A 141 1.13 -2.26 15.76
N VAL A 142 1.91 -3.09 15.09
CA VAL A 142 3.29 -3.34 15.47
C VAL A 142 4.13 -2.11 15.16
N LYS A 143 4.83 -1.59 16.16
CA LYS A 143 5.79 -0.49 15.99
C LYS A 143 7.10 -1.03 15.45
N ILE A 144 7.60 -0.38 14.40
CA ILE A 144 8.87 -0.72 13.76
C ILE A 144 9.76 0.51 13.83
N GLU A 145 11.00 0.30 14.19
CA GLU A 145 12.00 1.35 14.31
C GLU A 145 13.08 1.19 13.26
N THR A 146 13.47 2.29 12.65
CA THR A 146 14.60 2.39 11.73
C THR A 146 15.35 3.69 11.99
N THR A 147 16.59 3.76 11.55
CA THR A 147 17.39 4.98 11.58
C THR A 147 17.44 5.62 10.20
N ILE A 148 17.19 6.91 10.14
CA ILE A 148 17.29 7.72 8.93
C ILE A 148 18.36 8.77 9.19
N THR A 149 19.39 8.81 8.33
CA THR A 149 20.40 9.85 8.34
C THR A 149 20.21 10.73 7.12
N ILE A 150 20.16 12.03 7.34
CA ILE A 150 20.04 13.05 6.29
C ILE A 150 21.37 13.78 6.16
N ASP A 151 22.01 13.61 5.01
CA ASP A 151 23.14 14.44 4.60
C ASP A 151 22.59 15.71 3.93
N THR A 152 22.57 16.79 4.69
CA THR A 152 22.00 18.08 4.24
C THR A 152 22.82 18.76 3.14
N THR A 153 24.03 18.29 2.86
CA THR A 153 24.83 18.79 1.72
C THR A 153 24.35 18.21 0.38
N ILE A 154 23.64 17.10 0.43
CA ILE A 154 23.15 16.35 -0.76
C ILE A 154 21.63 16.38 -0.85
N PHE A 155 20.96 16.13 0.28
CA PHE A 155 19.50 16.04 0.34
C PHE A 155 18.93 17.39 0.82
N PRO A 156 18.18 18.10 -0.04
CA PRO A 156 17.81 19.49 0.21
C PRO A 156 16.61 19.67 1.14
N TYR A 157 15.97 18.60 1.57
CA TYR A 157 14.72 18.67 2.35
C TYR A 157 14.98 18.38 3.83
N THR A 158 14.38 19.19 4.68
CA THR A 158 14.35 19.02 6.13
C THR A 158 13.36 17.93 6.55
N LYS A 159 13.40 17.54 7.82
CA LYS A 159 12.44 16.65 8.45
C LYS A 159 10.99 17.16 8.32
N ASP A 160 10.78 18.46 8.53
CA ASP A 160 9.46 19.06 8.49
C ASP A 160 8.88 19.09 7.07
N GLU A 161 9.73 19.35 6.07
CA GLU A 161 9.34 19.24 4.66
C GLU A 161 8.99 17.80 4.28
N LEU A 162 9.74 16.82 4.77
CA LEU A 162 9.37 15.41 4.58
C LEU A 162 8.01 15.09 5.22
N PHE A 163 7.73 15.57 6.42
CA PHE A 163 6.41 15.39 7.03
C PHE A 163 5.31 16.00 6.19
N LYS A 164 5.52 17.21 5.67
CA LYS A 164 4.56 17.83 4.74
C LYS A 164 4.34 16.98 3.49
N MET A 165 5.39 16.41 2.91
CA MET A 165 5.27 15.51 1.75
C MET A 165 4.43 14.27 2.09
N PHE A 166 4.58 13.68 3.28
CA PHE A 166 3.74 12.57 3.74
C PHE A 166 2.28 12.98 3.95
N GLU A 167 2.04 14.17 4.49
CA GLU A 167 0.68 14.70 4.70
C GLU A 167 -0.02 14.90 3.36
N GLU A 168 0.63 15.56 2.42
CA GLU A 168 0.08 15.75 1.09
C GLU A 168 -0.07 14.44 0.29
N PHE A 169 0.83 13.48 0.48
CA PHE A 169 0.69 12.16 -0.11
C PHE A 169 -0.54 11.43 0.45
N THR A 170 -0.78 11.54 1.75
CA THR A 170 -1.95 10.95 2.41
C THR A 170 -3.24 11.55 1.86
N GLU A 171 -3.32 12.89 1.79
CA GLU A 171 -4.48 13.61 1.26
C GLU A 171 -4.75 13.25 -0.21
N TYR A 172 -3.71 13.24 -1.02
CA TYR A 172 -3.77 12.82 -2.40
C TYR A 172 -4.30 11.40 -2.56
N TYR A 173 -3.78 10.46 -1.76
CA TYR A 173 -4.21 9.07 -1.79
C TYR A 173 -5.69 8.91 -1.40
N GLU A 174 -6.13 9.64 -0.38
CA GLU A 174 -7.54 9.69 0.02
C GLU A 174 -8.43 10.22 -1.12
N GLY A 175 -8.02 11.27 -1.79
CA GLY A 175 -8.76 11.86 -2.91
C GLY A 175 -8.94 10.87 -4.06
N ILE A 176 -7.86 10.23 -4.48
CA ILE A 176 -7.87 9.33 -5.64
C ILE A 176 -8.55 8.00 -5.32
N LEU A 177 -8.38 7.47 -4.12
CA LEU A 177 -8.78 6.11 -3.78
C LEU A 177 -9.93 6.08 -2.77
N GLU A 178 -9.70 6.53 -1.55
CA GLU A 178 -10.59 6.26 -0.41
C GLU A 178 -11.99 6.82 -0.60
N LYS A 179 -12.09 8.05 -1.04
CA LYS A 179 -13.37 8.73 -1.28
C LYS A 179 -14.24 8.09 -2.37
N LYS A 180 -13.65 7.19 -3.16
CA LYS A 180 -14.34 6.51 -4.27
C LYS A 180 -14.90 5.13 -3.88
N PHE A 181 -14.57 4.61 -2.70
CA PHE A 181 -14.99 3.27 -2.26
C PHE A 181 -16.16 3.32 -1.28
N ILE A 182 -17.21 2.58 -1.56
CA ILE A 182 -18.31 2.37 -0.62
C ILE A 182 -17.82 1.41 0.47
N GLY A 183 -17.93 1.84 1.74
CA GLY A 183 -17.50 1.01 2.87
C GLY A 183 -15.98 0.77 2.87
N TYR A 184 -15.21 1.83 2.63
CA TYR A 184 -13.76 1.79 2.67
C TYR A 184 -13.26 1.03 3.91
N PRO A 185 -12.21 0.22 3.81
CA PRO A 185 -11.66 -0.51 4.94
C PRO A 185 -11.25 0.41 6.09
N LYS A 186 -11.15 -0.15 7.28
CA LYS A 186 -10.54 0.57 8.39
C LYS A 186 -9.09 0.90 8.07
N HIS A 187 -8.69 2.10 8.39
CA HIS A 187 -7.34 2.62 8.18
C HIS A 187 -6.91 3.48 9.36
N SER A 188 -5.64 3.88 9.37
CA SER A 188 -5.13 4.84 10.33
C SER A 188 -5.78 6.20 10.13
N MET A 189 -6.01 6.92 11.22
CA MET A 189 -6.45 8.33 11.20
C MET A 189 -5.26 9.30 11.10
N SER A 190 -4.04 8.79 10.96
CA SER A 190 -2.86 9.61 10.76
C SER A 190 -2.91 10.32 9.41
N ASN A 191 -2.47 11.57 9.38
CA ASN A 191 -2.24 12.33 8.15
C ASN A 191 -0.86 12.06 7.52
N LYS A 192 -0.08 11.10 8.04
CA LYS A 192 1.25 10.73 7.56
C LYS A 192 1.30 9.24 7.23
N ARG A 193 0.47 8.84 6.28
CA ARG A 193 0.35 7.43 5.84
C ARG A 193 1.22 7.17 4.61
N PHE A 194 1.64 5.93 4.49
CA PHE A 194 2.37 5.40 3.34
C PHE A 194 2.14 3.89 3.21
N PHE A 195 2.66 3.29 2.15
CA PHE A 195 2.40 1.89 1.85
C PHE A 195 3.69 1.12 1.58
N LEU A 196 3.81 -0.04 2.21
CA LEU A 196 4.95 -0.94 2.04
C LEU A 196 4.52 -2.33 1.59
N GLY A 197 5.42 -3.01 0.92
CA GLY A 197 5.30 -4.41 0.54
C GLY A 197 4.52 -4.66 -0.75
N GLY A 198 4.66 -5.88 -1.26
CA GLY A 198 4.07 -6.31 -2.53
C GLY A 198 2.54 -6.38 -2.55
N GLY A 199 1.90 -6.39 -1.37
CA GLY A 199 0.44 -6.44 -1.22
C GLY A 199 -0.26 -5.09 -1.31
N ALA A 200 0.45 -3.97 -1.21
CA ALA A 200 -0.13 -2.64 -1.12
C ALA A 200 -0.91 -2.17 -2.38
N GLY A 201 -0.63 -2.77 -3.54
CA GLY A 201 -1.28 -2.43 -4.79
C GLY A 201 -0.45 -1.46 -5.66
N PHE A 202 -0.90 -1.25 -6.88
CA PHE A 202 -0.17 -0.47 -7.89
C PHE A 202 -0.14 1.02 -7.58
N ILE A 203 -1.28 1.58 -7.19
CA ILE A 203 -1.44 3.03 -6.99
C ILE A 203 -0.47 3.62 -5.95
N SER A 204 -0.10 2.84 -4.93
CA SER A 204 0.82 3.28 -3.88
C SER A 204 2.31 3.26 -4.30
N LYS A 205 2.60 2.88 -5.55
CA LYS A 205 3.96 2.67 -6.06
C LYS A 205 4.22 3.31 -7.40
N THR A 206 3.21 3.90 -8.02
CA THR A 206 3.29 4.55 -9.33
C THR A 206 3.13 6.05 -9.19
N ASP A 207 3.84 6.79 -9.99
CA ASP A 207 3.72 8.24 -10.10
C ASP A 207 2.68 8.68 -11.15
N LEU A 208 2.11 7.71 -11.88
CA LEU A 208 1.14 7.97 -12.94
C LEU A 208 -0.05 8.80 -12.45
N TYR A 209 -0.62 8.44 -11.29
CA TYR A 209 -1.75 9.18 -10.73
C TYR A 209 -1.35 10.55 -10.16
N ALA A 210 -0.10 10.72 -9.74
CA ALA A 210 0.42 12.04 -9.36
C ALA A 210 0.55 12.96 -10.58
N LEU A 211 0.94 12.40 -11.73
CA LEU A 211 1.06 13.12 -13.00
C LEU A 211 -0.31 13.55 -13.55
N PHE A 212 -1.30 12.66 -13.54
CA PHE A 212 -2.63 12.95 -14.10
C PHE A 212 -3.53 13.71 -13.14
N GLY A 213 -3.34 13.57 -11.83
CA GLY A 213 -4.20 14.20 -10.82
C GLY A 213 -5.61 13.59 -10.71
N ASP A 214 -6.47 14.20 -9.90
CA ASP A 214 -7.85 13.72 -9.71
C ASP A 214 -8.75 14.04 -10.92
N GLU A 215 -8.49 15.16 -11.60
CA GLU A 215 -9.29 15.61 -12.75
C GLU A 215 -9.14 14.66 -13.96
N GLU A 216 -7.93 14.16 -14.21
CA GLU A 216 -7.64 13.23 -15.31
C GLU A 216 -7.48 11.77 -14.86
N ARG A 217 -7.97 11.45 -13.67
CA ARG A 217 -7.88 10.11 -13.07
C ARG A 217 -8.38 8.99 -14.00
N GLU A 218 -9.45 9.21 -14.74
CA GLU A 218 -10.01 8.20 -15.64
C GLU A 218 -9.07 7.91 -16.82
N LYS A 219 -8.31 8.90 -17.30
CA LYS A 219 -7.26 8.68 -18.31
C LYS A 219 -6.13 7.82 -17.76
N ALA A 220 -5.68 8.09 -16.53
CA ALA A 220 -4.66 7.27 -15.87
C ALA A 220 -5.12 5.81 -15.69
N ILE A 221 -6.41 5.59 -15.38
CA ILE A 221 -7.00 4.25 -15.30
C ILE A 221 -7.02 3.57 -16.67
N GLU A 222 -7.39 4.29 -17.71
CA GLU A 222 -7.40 3.76 -19.09
C GLU A 222 -5.99 3.35 -19.52
N ILE A 223 -5.01 4.21 -19.32
CA ILE A 223 -3.60 3.92 -19.60
C ILE A 223 -3.12 2.68 -18.85
N THR A 224 -3.40 2.61 -17.55
CA THR A 224 -3.09 1.42 -16.73
C THR A 224 -3.74 0.17 -17.30
N GLY A 225 -4.99 0.28 -17.75
CA GLY A 225 -5.72 -0.83 -18.40
C GLY A 225 -5.03 -1.30 -19.68
N ARG A 226 -4.65 -0.38 -20.55
CA ARG A 226 -3.96 -0.69 -21.80
C ARG A 226 -2.59 -1.34 -21.56
N ILE A 227 -1.82 -0.87 -20.58
CA ILE A 227 -0.54 -1.49 -20.20
C ILE A 227 -0.77 -2.93 -19.74
N LEU A 228 -1.79 -3.17 -18.91
CA LEU A 228 -2.10 -4.52 -18.46
C LEU A 228 -2.62 -5.42 -19.58
N ASP A 229 -3.41 -4.89 -20.51
CA ASP A 229 -3.88 -5.63 -21.67
C ASP A 229 -2.72 -6.07 -22.58
N SER A 230 -1.72 -5.22 -22.77
CA SER A 230 -0.53 -5.58 -23.56
C SER A 230 0.29 -6.68 -22.87
N LYS A 231 0.43 -6.63 -21.55
CA LYS A 231 1.23 -7.61 -20.77
C LYS A 231 0.52 -8.94 -20.55
N PHE A 232 -0.80 -8.95 -20.52
CA PHE A 232 -1.62 -10.13 -20.17
C PHE A 232 -2.65 -10.48 -21.24
N CYS A 233 -2.33 -10.27 -22.50
CA CYS A 233 -3.19 -10.38 -23.68
C CYS A 233 -3.97 -11.71 -23.83
N ASN A 234 -3.63 -12.75 -23.12
CA ASN A 234 -4.32 -14.03 -23.13
C ASN A 234 -5.45 -14.16 -22.09
N LYS A 235 -5.71 -13.14 -21.30
CA LYS A 235 -6.74 -13.18 -20.25
C LYS A 235 -7.90 -12.24 -20.61
N LYS A 236 -9.01 -12.82 -21.02
CA LYS A 236 -10.31 -12.15 -21.32
C LYS A 236 -10.84 -11.20 -20.23
N HIS A 237 -10.05 -10.91 -19.20
CA HIS A 237 -10.44 -10.09 -18.05
C HIS A 237 -10.15 -8.61 -18.24
N LEU A 238 -9.43 -8.22 -19.27
CA LEU A 238 -8.87 -6.90 -19.43
C LEU A 238 -9.56 -6.06 -20.49
N SER A 239 -10.29 -6.72 -21.42
CA SER A 239 -11.01 -6.04 -22.51
C SER A 239 -12.16 -5.15 -22.03
N ASP A 240 -12.49 -5.17 -20.74
CA ASP A 240 -13.55 -4.35 -20.16
C ASP A 240 -13.02 -3.46 -19.03
N ALA A 241 -12.16 -2.52 -19.41
CA ALA A 241 -11.59 -1.53 -18.49
C ALA A 241 -12.68 -0.74 -17.72
N LYS A 242 -13.91 -0.69 -18.23
CA LYS A 242 -15.04 -0.07 -17.54
C LYS A 242 -15.54 -0.87 -16.33
N VAL A 243 -15.31 -2.18 -16.31
CA VAL A 243 -15.86 -3.09 -15.28
C VAL A 243 -14.85 -3.45 -14.20
N HIS A 244 -13.57 -3.24 -14.40
CA HIS A 244 -12.61 -3.98 -13.68
C HIS A 244 -11.56 -3.37 -12.85
N ARG A 245 -11.42 -4.00 -11.87
CA ARG A 245 -10.37 -4.79 -11.15
C ARG A 245 -8.94 -4.23 -11.26
N ILE A 246 -8.77 -3.03 -11.81
CA ILE A 246 -7.53 -2.28 -11.96
C ILE A 246 -7.49 -1.25 -10.84
N SER A 247 -6.37 -1.11 -10.16
CA SER A 247 -6.12 0.01 -9.25
C SER A 247 -6.31 1.34 -10.02
N PRO A 248 -7.05 2.33 -9.48
CA PRO A 248 -7.61 2.40 -8.14
C PRO A 248 -9.06 1.88 -8.00
N ARG A 249 -9.60 1.13 -8.91
CA ARG A 249 -10.96 0.55 -8.80
C ARG A 249 -11.01 -0.71 -7.94
N ILE A 250 -9.85 -1.24 -7.59
CA ILE A 250 -9.68 -2.35 -6.65
C ILE A 250 -8.73 -1.99 -5.55
N LEU A 251 -9.15 -2.28 -4.34
CA LEU A 251 -8.36 -2.14 -3.15
C LEU A 251 -7.89 -3.51 -2.65
N LYS A 252 -6.62 -3.59 -2.30
CA LYS A 252 -6.00 -4.80 -1.73
C LYS A 252 -6.16 -4.77 -0.22
N CYS A 253 -6.90 -5.74 0.31
CA CYS A 253 -7.27 -5.79 1.72
C CYS A 253 -6.91 -7.13 2.35
N VAL A 254 -7.00 -7.16 3.67
CA VAL A 254 -7.07 -8.36 4.49
C VAL A 254 -8.34 -8.33 5.32
N LYS A 255 -8.89 -9.51 5.64
CA LYS A 255 -10.03 -9.66 6.55
C LYS A 255 -9.54 -10.13 7.91
N ILE A 256 -9.97 -9.49 8.96
CA ILE A 256 -9.71 -9.89 10.33
C ILE A 256 -11.06 -10.18 10.98
N LYS A 257 -11.21 -11.38 11.55
CA LYS A 257 -12.38 -11.70 12.36
C LYS A 257 -12.25 -10.93 13.67
N GLY A 258 -13.17 -10.01 13.95
CA GLY A 258 -13.22 -9.28 15.21
C GLY A 258 -13.42 -10.25 16.37
N ASN A 259 -12.55 -10.25 17.36
CA ASN A 259 -12.81 -10.87 18.62
C ASN A 259 -13.93 -10.08 19.31
N LYS A 260 -15.12 -10.66 19.45
CA LYS A 260 -16.09 -10.13 20.41
C LYS A 260 -15.43 -10.19 21.78
N PRO A 261 -15.50 -9.12 22.60
CA PRO A 261 -15.15 -9.24 23.99
C PRO A 261 -16.08 -10.31 24.59
N THR A 262 -15.50 -11.38 25.09
CA THR A 262 -16.22 -12.37 25.89
C THR A 262 -16.61 -11.69 27.19
N ASN A 263 -17.85 -11.25 27.29
CA ASN A 263 -18.45 -10.92 28.56
C ASN A 263 -18.54 -12.23 29.36
N VAL A 264 -17.61 -12.41 30.25
CA VAL A 264 -17.70 -13.41 31.29
C VAL A 264 -18.71 -12.88 32.34
N SER A 265 -19.98 -13.18 32.12
CA SER A 265 -20.96 -13.08 33.18
C SER A 265 -21.15 -14.48 33.78
N GLY A 266 -20.75 -14.60 35.02
CA GLY A 266 -20.92 -15.82 35.80
C GLY A 266 -22.38 -16.11 36.08
N GLY A 267 -22.66 -17.35 36.48
CA GLY A 267 -23.89 -17.74 37.14
C GLY A 267 -24.56 -18.94 36.50
N LYS A 268 -24.15 -20.12 36.92
CA LYS A 268 -24.97 -21.34 36.79
C LYS A 268 -26.18 -21.26 37.67
N THR A 269 -27.38 -21.47 37.13
CA THR A 269 -28.47 -22.08 37.91
C THR A 269 -29.19 -23.05 36.97
N ARG A 270 -29.16 -24.33 37.40
CA ARG A 270 -29.98 -25.40 36.84
C ARG A 270 -31.41 -25.22 37.33
N GLN A 271 -32.41 -25.29 36.47
CA GLN A 271 -33.70 -25.86 36.80
C GLN A 271 -34.29 -26.59 35.58
N SER A 272 -34.79 -27.77 35.90
CA SER A 272 -35.47 -28.72 35.04
C SER A 272 -36.91 -28.31 34.76
N GLY A 273 -37.45 -28.64 33.61
CA GLY A 273 -38.87 -28.53 33.32
C GLY A 273 -39.19 -28.74 31.84
N ASN A 274 -39.83 -29.90 31.58
CA ASN A 274 -40.34 -30.30 30.27
C ASN A 274 -41.44 -29.34 29.75
N SER A 275 -41.41 -28.98 28.48
CA SER A 275 -42.62 -29.04 27.61
C SER A 275 -42.23 -28.76 26.15
N VAL A 276 -42.84 -29.56 25.31
CA VAL A 276 -42.74 -29.56 23.81
C VAL A 276 -43.57 -28.40 23.29
N SER A 277 -43.01 -27.57 22.42
CA SER A 277 -43.78 -26.87 21.39
C SER A 277 -42.87 -26.55 20.21
N MET A 278 -43.28 -27.02 19.03
CA MET A 278 -42.67 -26.66 17.73
C MET A 278 -42.90 -25.19 17.44
N GLY A 279 -41.81 -24.39 17.43
CA GLY A 279 -41.78 -23.07 16.84
C GLY A 279 -40.47 -22.92 16.06
N ARG A 280 -40.55 -22.87 14.73
CA ARG A 280 -39.40 -22.50 13.90
C ARG A 280 -38.99 -21.07 14.24
N THR A 281 -38.04 -20.93 15.10
CA THR A 281 -37.35 -19.67 15.32
C THR A 281 -36.17 -19.64 14.36
N MET A 282 -36.17 -18.73 13.38
CA MET A 282 -35.00 -18.40 12.63
C MET A 282 -33.92 -17.92 13.65
N GLN A 283 -32.91 -18.73 13.82
CA GLN A 283 -31.70 -18.28 14.51
C GLN A 283 -31.05 -17.23 13.64
N SER A 284 -31.17 -15.97 14.02
CA SER A 284 -30.28 -14.92 13.57
C SER A 284 -28.87 -15.28 14.04
N GLY A 285 -28.12 -15.89 13.17
CA GLY A 285 -26.70 -16.18 13.42
C GLY A 285 -25.99 -14.90 13.74
N ASN A 286 -25.47 -14.79 14.96
CA ASN A 286 -24.54 -13.77 15.39
C ASN A 286 -23.27 -13.86 14.53
N SER A 287 -23.26 -13.23 13.35
CA SER A 287 -22.06 -13.11 12.54
C SER A 287 -21.08 -12.23 13.28
N ALA A 288 -19.93 -12.80 13.65
CA ALA A 288 -18.80 -12.01 14.10
C ALA A 288 -18.50 -10.95 13.02
N SER A 289 -18.48 -9.67 13.38
CA SER A 289 -18.20 -8.60 12.42
C SER A 289 -16.81 -8.81 11.84
N THR A 290 -16.74 -9.05 10.53
CA THR A 290 -15.46 -9.17 9.83
C THR A 290 -15.00 -7.77 9.46
N GLU A 291 -13.89 -7.34 10.03
CA GLU A 291 -13.26 -6.06 9.71
C GLU A 291 -12.32 -6.23 8.52
N ARG A 292 -12.24 -5.21 7.68
CA ARG A 292 -11.33 -5.16 6.52
C ARG A 292 -10.29 -4.07 6.75
N TYR A 293 -9.07 -4.34 6.35
CA TYR A 293 -7.94 -3.40 6.44
C TYR A 293 -7.15 -3.42 5.15
N GLN A 294 -6.63 -2.27 4.75
CA GLN A 294 -5.83 -2.17 3.53
C GLN A 294 -4.46 -2.83 3.75
N MET A 295 -4.01 -3.61 2.76
CA MET A 295 -2.70 -4.25 2.81
C MET A 295 -1.57 -3.24 2.68
N GLY A 296 -0.56 -3.37 3.54
CA GLY A 296 0.68 -2.60 3.47
C GLY A 296 0.58 -1.16 3.97
N GLU A 297 -0.58 -0.74 4.49
CA GLU A 297 -0.74 0.59 5.09
C GLU A 297 0.12 0.72 6.35
N CYS A 298 0.87 1.80 6.41
CA CYS A 298 1.74 2.20 7.51
C CYS A 298 1.55 3.68 7.83
N GLU A 299 2.00 4.11 8.99
CA GLU A 299 2.02 5.52 9.38
C GLU A 299 3.34 5.90 10.02
N VAL A 300 3.74 7.16 9.88
CA VAL A 300 4.86 7.72 10.65
C VAL A 300 4.33 8.13 12.03
N VAL A 301 4.78 7.44 13.07
CA VAL A 301 4.37 7.74 14.45
C VAL A 301 5.19 8.88 15.03
N SER A 302 6.51 8.84 14.85
CA SER A 302 7.43 9.89 15.31
C SER A 302 8.78 9.79 14.58
N MET A 303 9.46 10.93 14.45
CA MET A 303 10.88 11.01 14.12
C MET A 303 11.57 11.80 15.23
N VAL A 304 12.48 11.17 15.92
CA VAL A 304 13.29 11.80 16.99
C VAL A 304 14.69 12.06 16.44
N GLU A 305 15.20 13.24 16.67
CA GLU A 305 16.61 13.56 16.37
C GLU A 305 17.50 12.94 17.46
N ILE A 306 18.60 12.31 17.02
CA ILE A 306 19.56 11.63 17.91
C ILE A 306 20.86 12.41 17.88
#